data_77af8f97d129c27ff6d56f9323677b0c
#
_entry.id   77af8f97d129c27ff6d56f9323677b0c
#
_cell.length_a   1.000
_cell.length_b   1.000
_cell.length_c   1.000
_cell.angle_alpha   90.00
_cell.angle_beta   90.00
_cell.angle_gamma   90.00
#
_symmetry.space_group_name_H-M   'P 1'
#
loop_
_entity.id
_entity.type
_entity.pdbx_description
1 polymer ?
#
loop_
_entity_poly.entity_id
_entity_poly.type
_entity_poly.pdbx_seq_one_letter_code
_entity_poly.pdbx_strand_id
1 'polypeptide(L)'
;MEKLNISPTKSNLLSTKSSLELAEEGYELLDKKRNVLIKEMMERIDEAKEIQSQINQYFYNAYEALQIVDITQGIKTVEEIAAGIDLIDNLKIRTYSVMGVEIPEVEELSQEISPHYSFYKTNLALDRAYKLSLIHI
;
A
#
# COMPACT_ATOMS: atom_id res chain seq x y z
N MET A 1 32.68 7.18 -31.79
CA MET A 1 33.24 7.71 -30.54
C MET A 1 33.51 9.19 -30.75
N GLU A 2 32.81 10.06 -30.07
CA GLU A 2 33.08 11.48 -30.06
C GLU A 2 34.43 11.74 -29.39
N LYS A 3 35.30 12.50 -30.04
CA LYS A 3 36.57 12.91 -29.43
C LYS A 3 36.30 14.00 -28.43
N LEU A 4 36.84 13.86 -27.21
CA LEU A 4 36.85 14.92 -26.22
C LEU A 4 37.58 16.14 -26.78
N ASN A 5 36.91 17.28 -26.83
CA ASN A 5 37.46 18.53 -27.34
C ASN A 5 38.30 19.22 -26.23
N ILE A 6 39.39 18.56 -25.83
CA ILE A 6 40.29 18.99 -24.75
C ILE A 6 41.71 19.06 -25.30
N SER A 7 42.46 20.12 -24.97
CA SER A 7 43.86 20.23 -25.35
C SER A 7 44.71 19.13 -24.75
N PRO A 8 45.63 18.50 -25.50
CA PRO A 8 46.45 17.38 -25.06
C PRO A 8 47.58 17.83 -24.12
N THR A 9 47.21 18.12 -22.86
CA THR A 9 48.18 18.48 -21.81
C THR A 9 48.20 17.42 -20.73
N LYS A 10 49.31 17.32 -19.98
CA LYS A 10 49.46 16.36 -18.86
C LYS A 10 48.43 16.61 -17.76
N SER A 11 48.08 17.87 -17.51
CA SER A 11 47.08 18.25 -16.54
C SER A 11 45.65 17.73 -16.97
N ASN A 12 45.29 17.97 -18.21
CA ASN A 12 44.02 17.49 -18.75
C ASN A 12 43.90 15.97 -18.77
N LEU A 13 45.03 15.27 -19.05
CA LEU A 13 45.08 13.81 -18.99
C LEU A 13 44.79 13.28 -17.58
N LEU A 14 45.43 13.87 -16.55
CA LEU A 14 45.22 13.48 -15.16
C LEU A 14 43.79 13.76 -14.69
N SER A 15 43.25 14.96 -15.05
CA SER A 15 41.86 15.31 -14.74
C SER A 15 40.83 14.37 -15.41
N THR A 16 41.09 14.02 -16.68
CA THR A 16 40.19 13.09 -17.41
C THR A 16 40.24 11.68 -16.84
N LYS A 17 41.41 11.21 -16.42
CA LYS A 17 41.56 9.89 -15.75
C LYS A 17 40.79 9.87 -14.42
N SER A 18 40.96 10.90 -13.60
CA SER A 18 40.23 10.99 -12.33
C SER A 18 38.71 11.10 -12.53
N SER A 19 38.28 11.82 -13.56
CA SER A 19 36.85 11.88 -13.91
C SER A 19 36.31 10.56 -14.42
N LEU A 20 37.10 9.78 -15.14
CA LEU A 20 36.72 8.45 -15.61
C LEU A 20 36.55 7.49 -14.41
N GLU A 21 37.54 7.45 -13.51
CA GLU A 21 37.50 6.63 -12.30
C GLU A 21 36.26 6.94 -11.45
N LEU A 22 35.99 8.22 -11.23
CA LEU A 22 34.78 8.67 -10.50
C LEU A 22 33.48 8.27 -11.23
N ALA A 23 33.47 8.33 -12.56
CA ALA A 23 32.32 7.94 -13.35
C ALA A 23 32.08 6.41 -13.30
N GLU A 24 33.13 5.60 -13.31
CA GLU A 24 33.03 4.14 -13.18
C GLU A 24 32.52 3.75 -11.79
N GLU A 25 33.05 4.34 -10.72
CA GLU A 25 32.57 4.12 -9.36
C GLU A 25 31.10 4.57 -9.20
N GLY A 26 30.76 5.73 -9.75
CA GLY A 26 29.39 6.25 -9.75
C GLY A 26 28.42 5.34 -10.50
N TYR A 27 28.83 4.81 -11.63
CA TYR A 27 28.05 3.85 -12.40
C TYR A 27 27.77 2.57 -11.60
N GLU A 28 28.82 1.98 -10.99
CA GLU A 28 28.65 0.78 -10.16
C GLU A 28 27.70 1.03 -8.97
N LEU A 29 27.84 2.18 -8.32
CA LEU A 29 26.95 2.55 -7.21
C LEU A 29 25.49 2.67 -7.64
N LEU A 30 25.26 3.33 -8.78
CA LEU A 30 23.91 3.49 -9.34
C LEU A 30 23.32 2.14 -9.80
N ASP A 31 24.14 1.26 -10.35
CA ASP A 31 23.71 -0.09 -10.73
C ASP A 31 23.29 -0.92 -9.52
N LYS A 32 24.09 -0.89 -8.45
CA LYS A 32 23.74 -1.53 -7.17
C LYS A 32 22.45 -0.94 -6.58
N LYS A 33 22.32 0.39 -6.59
CA LYS A 33 21.09 1.07 -6.14
C LYS A 33 19.87 0.62 -6.95
N ARG A 34 19.97 0.59 -8.25
CA ARG A 34 18.89 0.11 -9.15
C ARG A 34 18.48 -1.31 -8.81
N ASN A 35 19.43 -2.21 -8.63
CA ASN A 35 19.15 -3.62 -8.37
C ASN A 35 18.45 -3.82 -7.01
N VAL A 36 18.83 -3.08 -5.97
CA VAL A 36 18.15 -3.09 -4.67
C VAL A 36 16.72 -2.56 -4.79
N LEU A 37 16.51 -1.44 -5.52
CA LEU A 37 15.17 -0.87 -5.70
C LEU A 37 14.25 -1.80 -6.51
N ILE A 38 14.78 -2.50 -7.53
CA ILE A 38 14.01 -3.49 -8.30
C ILE A 38 13.58 -4.64 -7.38
N LYS A 39 14.48 -5.13 -6.54
CA LYS A 39 14.17 -6.21 -5.59
C LYS A 39 13.06 -5.78 -4.62
N GLU A 40 13.19 -4.62 -4.00
CA GLU A 40 12.17 -4.06 -3.10
C GLU A 40 10.80 -3.90 -3.81
N MET A 41 10.81 -3.38 -5.04
CA MET A 41 9.59 -3.25 -5.83
C MET A 41 8.92 -4.61 -6.11
N MET A 42 9.71 -5.65 -6.42
CA MET A 42 9.16 -6.99 -6.67
C MET A 42 8.55 -7.59 -5.42
N GLU A 43 9.20 -7.43 -4.25
CA GLU A 43 8.68 -7.87 -2.96
C GLU A 43 7.33 -7.19 -2.66
N ARG A 44 7.22 -5.88 -2.89
CA ARG A 44 5.94 -5.14 -2.71
C ARG A 44 4.85 -5.57 -3.67
N ILE A 45 5.21 -5.90 -4.91
CA ILE A 45 4.25 -6.41 -5.91
C ILE A 45 3.69 -7.78 -5.46
N ASP A 46 4.53 -8.64 -4.94
CA ASP A 46 4.09 -9.97 -4.51
C ASP A 46 3.23 -9.89 -3.23
N GLU A 47 3.58 -9.05 -2.25
CA GLU A 47 2.71 -8.72 -1.12
C GLU A 47 1.35 -8.16 -1.57
N ALA A 48 1.36 -7.22 -2.52
CA ALA A 48 0.13 -6.62 -3.05
C ALA A 48 -0.79 -7.65 -3.74
N LYS A 49 -0.23 -8.61 -4.47
CA LYS A 49 -1.00 -9.69 -5.09
C LYS A 49 -1.66 -10.59 -4.05
N GLU A 50 -0.93 -10.93 -2.98
CA GLU A 50 -1.46 -11.76 -1.90
C GLU A 50 -2.61 -11.04 -1.19
N ILE A 51 -2.42 -9.78 -0.81
CA ILE A 51 -3.46 -8.95 -0.19
C ILE A 51 -4.67 -8.80 -1.12
N GLN A 52 -4.45 -8.56 -2.42
CA GLN A 52 -5.53 -8.45 -3.41
C GLN A 52 -6.38 -9.74 -3.49
N SER A 53 -5.73 -10.89 -3.41
CA SER A 53 -6.45 -12.18 -3.39
C SER A 53 -7.30 -12.34 -2.13
N GLN A 54 -6.75 -11.97 -0.97
CA GLN A 54 -7.46 -11.99 0.31
C GLN A 54 -8.66 -11.03 0.30
N ILE A 55 -8.47 -9.79 -0.17
CA ILE A 55 -9.53 -8.79 -0.29
C ILE A 55 -10.71 -9.32 -1.10
N ASN A 56 -10.46 -9.93 -2.26
CA ASN A 56 -11.54 -10.48 -3.09
C ASN A 56 -12.36 -11.55 -2.37
N GLN A 57 -11.71 -12.41 -1.60
CA GLN A 57 -12.39 -13.45 -0.83
C GLN A 57 -13.22 -12.86 0.31
N TYR A 58 -12.69 -11.86 0.97
CA TYR A 58 -13.40 -11.19 2.06
C TYR A 58 -14.62 -10.40 1.56
N PHE A 59 -14.49 -9.68 0.46
CA PHE A 59 -15.63 -9.00 -0.16
C PHE A 59 -16.73 -9.99 -0.55
N TYR A 60 -16.37 -11.13 -1.12
CA TYR A 60 -17.34 -12.17 -1.44
C TYR A 60 -18.12 -12.61 -0.19
N ASN A 61 -17.42 -12.92 0.89
CA ASN A 61 -18.05 -13.33 2.15
C ASN A 61 -18.91 -12.22 2.77
N ALA A 62 -18.47 -10.96 2.67
CA ALA A 62 -19.20 -9.81 3.17
C ALA A 62 -20.51 -9.58 2.39
N TYR A 63 -20.47 -9.67 1.05
CA TYR A 63 -21.67 -9.56 0.21
C TYR A 63 -22.63 -10.71 0.44
N GLU A 64 -22.16 -11.94 0.62
CA GLU A 64 -23.02 -13.07 0.97
C GLU A 64 -23.73 -12.84 2.31
N ALA A 65 -23.00 -12.36 3.32
CA ALA A 65 -23.57 -12.00 4.61
C ALA A 65 -24.61 -10.87 4.49
N LEU A 66 -24.33 -9.84 3.68
CA LEU A 66 -25.23 -8.72 3.44
C LEU A 66 -26.52 -9.18 2.77
N GLN A 67 -26.46 -10.06 1.78
CA GLN A 67 -27.66 -10.63 1.13
C GLN A 67 -28.59 -11.34 2.14
N ILE A 68 -28.02 -12.06 3.10
CA ILE A 68 -28.81 -12.71 4.16
C ILE A 68 -29.48 -11.68 5.05
N VAL A 69 -28.82 -10.56 5.34
CA VAL A 69 -29.41 -9.46 6.12
C VAL A 69 -30.54 -8.79 5.35
N ASP A 70 -30.35 -8.49 4.07
CA ASP A 70 -31.36 -7.89 3.21
C ASP A 70 -32.64 -8.74 3.13
N ILE A 71 -32.50 -10.05 3.08
CA ILE A 71 -33.64 -10.99 3.06
C ILE A 71 -34.34 -11.05 4.42
N THR A 72 -33.60 -11.00 5.52
CA THR A 72 -34.14 -11.21 6.87
C THR A 72 -34.67 -9.94 7.54
N GLN A 73 -34.09 -8.79 7.25
CA GLN A 73 -34.46 -7.49 7.87
C GLN A 73 -35.06 -6.50 6.86
N GLY A 74 -34.83 -6.72 5.59
CA GLY A 74 -35.26 -5.82 4.52
C GLY A 74 -34.23 -4.70 4.23
N ILE A 75 -34.08 -4.40 2.96
CA ILE A 75 -33.10 -3.45 2.41
C ILE A 75 -33.19 -2.07 3.09
N LYS A 76 -34.40 -1.57 3.31
CA LYS A 76 -34.62 -0.25 3.91
C LYS A 76 -34.05 -0.12 5.32
N THR A 77 -34.19 -1.16 6.13
CA THR A 77 -33.64 -1.19 7.50
C THR A 77 -32.10 -1.22 7.46
N VAL A 78 -31.53 -1.95 6.52
CA VAL A 78 -30.07 -2.02 6.33
C VAL A 78 -29.52 -0.66 5.88
N GLU A 79 -30.18 0.03 4.95
CA GLU A 79 -29.81 1.39 4.52
C GLU A 79 -29.86 2.40 5.67
N GLU A 80 -30.88 2.34 6.52
CA GLU A 80 -31.01 3.21 7.69
C GLU A 80 -29.87 2.98 8.70
N ILE A 81 -29.48 1.73 8.91
CA ILE A 81 -28.36 1.37 9.79
C ILE A 81 -27.03 1.81 9.15
N ALA A 82 -26.82 1.56 7.87
CA ALA A 82 -25.61 1.93 7.15
C ALA A 82 -25.36 3.44 7.16
N ALA A 83 -26.43 4.24 7.07
CA ALA A 83 -26.34 5.71 7.15
C ALA A 83 -25.85 6.23 8.52
N GLY A 84 -25.95 5.42 9.57
CA GLY A 84 -25.49 5.76 10.92
C GLY A 84 -24.06 5.28 11.24
N ILE A 85 -23.38 4.64 10.28
CA ILE A 85 -22.00 4.16 10.49
C ILE A 85 -21.03 5.24 10.04
N ASP A 86 -20.16 5.67 10.95
CA ASP A 86 -19.10 6.62 10.64
C ASP A 86 -18.03 5.96 9.78
N LEU A 87 -17.59 6.65 8.72
CA LEU A 87 -16.47 6.22 7.91
C LEU A 87 -15.16 6.35 8.70
N ILE A 88 -14.32 5.34 8.60
CA ILE A 88 -12.99 5.36 9.22
C ILE A 88 -12.06 6.24 8.38
N ASP A 89 -11.82 7.46 8.84
CA ASP A 89 -11.06 8.49 8.09
C ASP A 89 -9.62 8.69 8.64
N ASN A 90 -9.26 8.01 9.71
CA ASN A 90 -8.00 8.24 10.42
C ASN A 90 -6.89 7.28 9.97
N LEU A 91 -6.38 7.46 8.75
CA LEU A 91 -5.18 6.77 8.27
C LEU A 91 -3.92 7.54 8.68
N LYS A 92 -3.00 6.87 9.37
CA LYS A 92 -1.71 7.44 9.69
C LYS A 92 -0.66 6.85 8.75
N ILE A 93 -0.05 7.72 7.96
CA ILE A 93 0.99 7.33 7.00
C ILE A 93 2.34 7.71 7.59
N ARG A 94 3.23 6.73 7.69
CA ARG A 94 4.66 6.94 7.96
C ARG A 94 5.44 6.76 6.66
N THR A 95 6.62 7.34 6.60
CA THR A 95 7.57 7.11 5.50
C THR A 95 8.83 6.48 6.04
N TYR A 96 9.37 5.52 5.33
CA TYR A 96 10.71 4.99 5.55
C TYR A 96 11.53 5.09 4.26
N SER A 97 12.85 5.10 4.39
CA SER A 97 13.73 5.32 3.24
C SER A 97 14.48 4.05 2.86
N VAL A 98 14.37 3.66 1.58
CA VAL A 98 15.16 2.59 0.98
C VAL A 98 16.08 3.21 -0.07
N MET A 99 17.37 3.14 0.15
CA MET A 99 18.40 3.72 -0.73
C MET A 99 18.14 5.20 -1.10
N GLY A 100 17.57 5.99 -0.16
CA GLY A 100 17.26 7.41 -0.36
C GLY A 100 15.96 7.68 -1.13
N VAL A 101 15.13 6.65 -1.34
CA VAL A 101 13.75 6.80 -1.86
C VAL A 101 12.81 6.63 -0.68
N GLU A 102 11.93 7.60 -0.47
CA GLU A 102 10.90 7.54 0.58
C GLU A 102 9.74 6.67 0.12
N ILE A 103 9.40 5.66 0.94
CA ILE A 103 8.31 4.73 0.71
C ILE A 103 7.26 4.96 1.79
N PRO A 104 5.99 5.19 1.44
CA PRO A 104 4.92 5.32 2.42
C PRO A 104 4.56 3.96 3.01
N GLU A 105 4.32 3.94 4.32
CA GLU A 105 3.82 2.80 5.08
C GLU A 105 2.58 3.25 5.86
N VAL A 106 1.51 2.48 5.76
CA VAL A 106 0.29 2.74 6.51
C VAL A 106 0.42 2.10 7.89
N GLU A 107 0.29 2.91 8.94
CA GLU A 107 0.30 2.41 10.31
C GLU A 107 -1.06 1.80 10.63
N GLU A 108 -1.05 0.57 11.16
CA GLU A 108 -2.26 -0.13 11.58
C GLU A 108 -2.93 0.63 12.73
N LEU A 109 -4.14 1.09 12.50
CA LEU A 109 -4.97 1.70 13.54
C LEU A 109 -5.80 0.58 14.19
N SER A 110 -5.44 0.22 15.40
CA SER A 110 -6.28 -0.64 16.23
C SER A 110 -7.53 0.14 16.63
N GLN A 111 -8.61 -0.02 15.91
CA GLN A 111 -9.89 0.55 16.26
C GLN A 111 -10.74 -0.51 16.97
N GLU A 112 -11.26 -0.18 18.16
CA GLU A 112 -12.24 -1.03 18.82
C GLU A 112 -13.53 -1.05 17.99
N ILE A 113 -13.88 -2.21 17.47
CA ILE A 113 -15.12 -2.43 16.74
C ILE A 113 -16.26 -2.44 17.73
N SER A 114 -16.95 -1.32 17.89
CA SER A 114 -18.19 -1.23 18.68
C SER A 114 -19.38 -1.09 17.74
N PRO A 115 -20.47 -1.85 17.96
CA PRO A 115 -21.69 -1.70 17.17
C PRO A 115 -22.35 -0.35 17.44
N HIS A 116 -22.58 0.45 16.40
CA HIS A 116 -23.23 1.77 16.46
C HIS A 116 -24.73 1.69 16.14
N TYR A 117 -25.35 0.53 16.32
CA TYR A 117 -26.77 0.30 16.10
C TYR A 117 -27.44 -0.35 17.31
N SER A 118 -28.77 -0.22 17.40
CA SER A 118 -29.56 -0.77 18.50
C SER A 118 -29.77 -2.27 18.36
N PHE A 119 -29.41 -3.04 19.37
CA PHE A 119 -29.61 -4.51 19.40
C PHE A 119 -31.08 -4.93 19.41
N TYR A 120 -32.02 -4.03 19.66
CA TYR A 120 -33.44 -4.38 19.79
C TYR A 120 -34.12 -4.75 18.47
N LYS A 121 -33.60 -4.25 17.33
CA LYS A 121 -34.15 -4.48 15.99
C LYS A 121 -33.20 -5.24 15.05
N THR A 122 -32.12 -5.81 15.59
CA THR A 122 -31.09 -6.43 14.80
C THR A 122 -30.98 -7.93 15.05
N ASN A 123 -30.37 -8.66 14.14
CA ASN A 123 -30.16 -10.08 14.25
C ASN A 123 -28.68 -10.44 14.10
N LEU A 124 -28.32 -11.67 14.44
CA LEU A 124 -26.96 -12.21 14.32
C LEU A 124 -26.37 -12.09 12.89
N ALA A 125 -27.24 -12.12 11.86
CA ALA A 125 -26.79 -11.93 10.48
C ALA A 125 -26.24 -10.53 10.24
N LEU A 126 -26.88 -9.49 10.80
CA LEU A 126 -26.39 -8.11 10.73
C LEU A 126 -25.07 -7.95 11.47
N ASP A 127 -24.92 -8.52 12.67
CA ASP A 127 -23.67 -8.47 13.45
C ASP A 127 -22.51 -9.09 12.65
N ARG A 128 -22.78 -10.19 11.95
CA ARG A 128 -21.79 -10.85 11.10
C ARG A 128 -21.42 -9.97 9.89
N ALA A 129 -22.39 -9.39 9.21
CA ALA A 129 -22.16 -8.50 8.07
C ALA A 129 -21.39 -7.24 8.49
N TYR A 130 -21.78 -6.64 9.62
CA TYR A 130 -21.12 -5.47 10.20
C TYR A 130 -19.65 -5.75 10.54
N LYS A 131 -19.39 -6.88 11.23
CA LYS A 131 -18.03 -7.29 11.55
C LYS A 131 -17.18 -7.52 10.31
N LEU A 132 -17.71 -8.17 9.28
CA LEU A 132 -17.00 -8.39 8.03
C LEU A 132 -16.76 -7.07 7.27
N SER A 133 -17.68 -6.13 7.30
CA SER A 133 -17.53 -4.81 6.68
C SER A 133 -16.41 -4.00 7.32
N LEU A 134 -16.31 -3.98 8.65
CA LEU A 134 -15.31 -3.20 9.37
C LEU A 134 -13.90 -3.78 9.35
N ILE A 135 -13.77 -5.11 9.26
CA ILE A 135 -12.44 -5.75 9.17
C ILE A 135 -11.73 -5.40 7.85
N HIS A 136 -12.48 -4.94 6.83
CA HIS A 136 -11.96 -4.69 5.48
C HIS A 136 -11.81 -3.21 5.12
N ILE A 137 -12.24 -2.31 5.96
CA ILE A 137 -11.99 -0.89 5.81
C ILE A 137 -10.75 -0.49 6.58
#